data_4825f7c2d7946af99bf9a24761d2e8af
#
_entry.id   4825f7c2d7946af99bf9a24761d2e8af
#
_cell.length_a   1.000
_cell.length_b   1.000
_cell.length_c   1.000
_cell.angle_alpha   90.00
_cell.angle_beta   90.00
_cell.angle_gamma   90.00
#
_symmetry.space_group_name_H-M   'P 1'
#
loop_
_entity.id
_entity.type
_entity.pdbx_description
1 polymer ?
#
loop_
_entity_poly.entity_id
_entity_poly.type
_entity_poly.pdbx_seq_one_letter_code
_entity_poly.pdbx_strand_id
1 'polypeptide(L)'
;MNFVIFDLEWNNAYNYKAQTGMNEIIEIGAVMLDERLQIVDTFKQLILPKVSKRLTGRFKDLTHITPDEVKQNGIPFEEAFRDFARWSGADNCVFMSWSDSDLYVLAGNYKYFSQRAHVPFMQRYADAQKYCMRFLTDNPNNNQISLAHCAEKFQISVEEENLHRALEDCYVAAACFKKVYDPALFEPYICDCSGDDFERLLYKP
;
A
#
# COMPACT_ATOMS: atom_id res chain seq x y z
N MET A 1 13.80 -12.22 8.65
CA MET A 1 12.97 -10.99 8.60
C MET A 1 12.13 -11.06 7.34
N ASN A 2 10.80 -10.92 7.47
CA ASN A 2 9.90 -10.92 6.33
C ASN A 2 9.66 -9.50 5.81
N PHE A 3 9.21 -9.40 4.55
CA PHE A 3 8.78 -8.14 3.94
C PHE A 3 7.30 -8.26 3.58
N VAL A 4 6.51 -7.28 3.94
CA VAL A 4 5.09 -7.17 3.56
C VAL A 4 4.95 -6.00 2.60
N ILE A 5 4.75 -6.29 1.32
CA ILE A 5 4.48 -5.27 0.31
C ILE A 5 2.96 -5.16 0.19
N PHE A 6 2.43 -3.99 0.45
CA PHE A 6 0.99 -3.73 0.40
C PHE A 6 0.68 -2.57 -0.55
N ASP A 7 -0.49 -2.61 -1.09
CA ASP A 7 -1.09 -1.60 -1.96
C ASP A 7 -2.55 -1.42 -1.60
N LEU A 8 -3.08 -0.23 -1.86
CA LEU A 8 -4.44 0.14 -1.53
C LEU A 8 -5.16 0.73 -2.74
N GLU A 9 -6.39 0.31 -2.97
CA GLU A 9 -7.29 1.03 -3.86
C GLU A 9 -8.26 1.88 -3.05
N TRP A 10 -8.36 3.18 -3.37
CA TRP A 10 -9.23 4.10 -2.62
C TRP A 10 -10.11 4.95 -3.51
N ASN A 11 -11.32 5.19 -3.02
CA ASN A 11 -12.28 6.08 -3.64
C ASN A 11 -12.24 7.45 -2.98
N ASN A 12 -12.17 8.50 -3.79
CA ASN A 12 -12.26 9.86 -3.25
C ASN A 12 -13.67 10.11 -2.72
N ALA A 13 -13.77 10.36 -1.44
CA ALA A 13 -15.00 10.64 -0.72
C ALA A 13 -14.98 12.05 -0.13
N TYR A 14 -16.16 12.61 0.09
CA TYR A 14 -16.30 13.85 0.86
C TYR A 14 -17.09 13.57 2.13
N ASN A 15 -16.46 13.81 3.27
CA ASN A 15 -17.11 13.69 4.56
C ASN A 15 -17.84 14.98 4.89
N TYR A 16 -19.16 15.01 4.69
CA TYR A 16 -20.00 16.17 4.93
C TYR A 16 -20.06 16.58 6.40
N LYS A 17 -19.84 15.67 7.34
CA LYS A 17 -19.82 15.99 8.78
C LYS A 17 -18.52 16.70 9.18
N ALA A 18 -17.40 16.21 8.67
CA ALA A 18 -16.08 16.79 8.94
C ALA A 18 -15.72 17.92 7.96
N GLN A 19 -16.52 18.18 6.93
CA GLN A 19 -16.27 19.19 5.90
C GLN A 19 -14.91 19.01 5.20
N THR A 20 -14.47 17.76 4.98
CA THR A 20 -13.14 17.45 4.42
C THR A 20 -13.21 16.31 3.41
N GLY A 21 -12.26 16.32 2.47
CA GLY A 21 -12.01 15.18 1.59
C GLY A 21 -11.37 14.03 2.34
N MET A 22 -11.63 12.80 1.86
CA MET A 22 -11.05 11.57 2.38
C MET A 22 -10.81 10.60 1.23
N ASN A 23 -9.68 9.94 1.22
CA ASN A 23 -9.38 8.78 0.39
C ASN A 23 -9.85 7.53 1.16
N GLU A 24 -11.08 7.06 0.88
CA GLU A 24 -11.66 5.91 1.57
C GLU A 24 -11.21 4.61 0.92
N ILE A 25 -10.56 3.73 1.68
CA ILE A 25 -10.02 2.47 1.17
C ILE A 25 -11.16 1.54 0.77
N ILE A 26 -11.04 0.95 -0.41
CA ILE A 26 -12.00 0.00 -1.00
C ILE A 26 -11.38 -1.39 -1.18
N GLU A 27 -10.07 -1.50 -1.39
CA GLU A 27 -9.35 -2.76 -1.45
C GLU A 27 -8.01 -2.65 -0.72
N ILE A 28 -7.62 -3.70 -0.01
CA ILE A 28 -6.27 -3.91 0.51
C ILE A 28 -5.73 -5.15 -0.19
N GLY A 29 -4.58 -5.02 -0.84
CA GLY A 29 -3.77 -6.10 -1.36
C GLY A 29 -2.42 -6.16 -0.66
N ALA A 30 -1.87 -7.36 -0.46
CA ALA A 30 -0.50 -7.50 0.02
C ALA A 30 0.11 -8.83 -0.35
N VAL A 31 1.44 -8.85 -0.49
CA VAL A 31 2.26 -10.05 -0.60
C VAL A 31 3.26 -10.10 0.54
N MET A 32 3.51 -11.30 1.07
CA MET A 32 4.55 -11.54 2.06
C MET A 32 5.73 -12.25 1.41
N LEU A 33 6.92 -11.67 1.53
CA LEU A 33 8.17 -12.27 1.13
C LEU A 33 8.93 -12.75 2.37
N ASP A 34 9.51 -13.94 2.28
CA ASP A 34 10.47 -14.44 3.28
C ASP A 34 11.86 -13.79 3.12
N GLU A 35 12.81 -14.20 3.95
CA GLU A 35 14.20 -13.74 3.91
C GLU A 35 14.96 -14.06 2.62
N ARG A 36 14.43 -15.01 1.83
CA ARG A 36 14.95 -15.39 0.51
C ARG A 36 14.20 -14.71 -0.63
N LEU A 37 13.33 -13.76 -0.28
CA LEU A 37 12.45 -13.03 -1.20
C LEU A 37 11.48 -13.93 -1.98
N GLN A 38 11.12 -15.09 -1.42
CA GLN A 38 10.06 -15.92 -1.99
C GLN A 38 8.71 -15.45 -1.45
N ILE A 39 7.71 -15.38 -2.32
CA ILE A 39 6.34 -15.11 -1.89
C ILE A 39 5.85 -16.35 -1.12
N VAL A 40 5.53 -16.15 0.14
CA VAL A 40 5.09 -17.22 1.06
C VAL A 40 3.61 -17.10 1.40
N ASP A 41 3.01 -15.92 1.28
CA ASP A 41 1.58 -15.71 1.51
C ASP A 41 1.08 -14.44 0.81
N THR A 42 -0.26 -14.32 0.68
CA THR A 42 -0.92 -13.17 0.06
C THR A 42 -2.18 -12.79 0.83
N PHE A 43 -2.52 -11.51 0.78
CA PHE A 43 -3.73 -10.95 1.35
C PHE A 43 -4.48 -10.14 0.31
N LYS A 44 -5.81 -10.32 0.24
CA LYS A 44 -6.69 -9.50 -0.59
C LYS A 44 -8.05 -9.37 0.08
N GLN A 45 -8.49 -8.13 0.31
CA GLN A 45 -9.78 -7.89 0.92
C GLN A 45 -10.44 -6.63 0.37
N LEU A 46 -11.68 -6.76 -0.10
CA LEU A 46 -12.55 -5.64 -0.42
C LEU A 46 -13.19 -5.07 0.84
N ILE A 47 -13.37 -3.74 0.85
CA ILE A 47 -13.89 -2.99 1.99
C ILE A 47 -15.19 -2.29 1.60
N LEU A 48 -16.22 -2.45 2.43
CA LEU A 48 -17.48 -1.74 2.29
C LEU A 48 -17.29 -0.25 2.62
N PRO A 49 -17.54 0.66 1.66
CA PRO A 49 -17.44 2.09 1.93
C PRO A 49 -18.50 2.54 2.94
N LYS A 50 -18.08 3.37 3.89
CA LYS A 50 -18.94 3.93 4.96
C LYS A 50 -19.17 5.43 4.80
N VAL A 51 -18.22 6.12 4.18
CA VAL A 51 -18.27 7.56 3.90
C VAL A 51 -18.76 7.82 2.49
N SER A 52 -18.23 7.09 1.51
CA SER A 52 -18.64 7.19 0.10
C SER A 52 -20.03 6.61 -0.09
N LYS A 53 -20.95 7.41 -0.63
CA LYS A 53 -22.29 6.92 -1.01
C LYS A 53 -22.28 6.10 -2.30
N ARG A 54 -21.23 6.28 -3.14
CA ARG A 54 -21.03 5.57 -4.41
C ARG A 54 -19.57 5.61 -4.81
N LEU A 55 -19.13 4.62 -5.55
CA LEU A 55 -17.81 4.62 -6.20
C LEU A 55 -17.81 5.62 -7.34
N THR A 56 -16.77 6.45 -7.43
CA THR A 56 -16.62 7.45 -8.50
C THR A 56 -16.37 6.77 -9.85
N GLY A 57 -16.70 7.45 -10.96
CA GLY A 57 -16.41 6.95 -12.31
C GLY A 57 -14.92 6.67 -12.46
N ARG A 58 -14.07 7.65 -12.11
CA ARG A 58 -12.61 7.52 -12.17
C ARG A 58 -12.08 6.28 -11.41
N PHE A 59 -12.60 6.03 -10.21
CA PHE A 59 -12.19 4.84 -9.43
C PHE A 59 -12.53 3.55 -10.19
N LYS A 60 -13.78 3.42 -10.68
CA LYS A 60 -14.23 2.22 -11.42
C LYS A 60 -13.47 2.01 -12.73
N ASP A 61 -13.20 3.10 -13.45
CA ASP A 61 -12.49 3.05 -14.73
C ASP A 61 -11.03 2.62 -14.54
N LEU A 62 -10.42 3.00 -13.41
CA LEU A 62 -9.04 2.68 -13.08
C LEU A 62 -8.89 1.27 -12.51
N THR A 63 -9.68 0.93 -11.49
CA THR A 63 -9.50 -0.31 -10.71
C THR A 63 -10.34 -1.48 -11.23
N HIS A 64 -11.33 -1.20 -12.09
CA HIS A 64 -12.35 -2.15 -12.55
C HIS A 64 -13.19 -2.77 -11.41
N ILE A 65 -13.06 -2.26 -10.17
CA ILE A 65 -13.86 -2.69 -9.03
C ILE A 65 -15.29 -2.19 -9.19
N THR A 66 -16.25 -3.10 -9.17
CA THR A 66 -17.66 -2.78 -9.33
C THR A 66 -18.39 -2.61 -7.98
N PRO A 67 -19.47 -1.80 -7.92
CA PRO A 67 -20.28 -1.70 -6.72
C PRO A 67 -20.86 -3.03 -6.25
N ASP A 68 -21.22 -3.92 -7.19
CA ASP A 68 -21.78 -5.23 -6.88
C ASP A 68 -20.72 -6.16 -6.27
N GLU A 69 -19.48 -6.13 -6.79
CA GLU A 69 -18.36 -6.86 -6.22
C GLU A 69 -18.07 -6.43 -4.78
N VAL A 70 -18.01 -5.11 -4.53
CA VAL A 70 -17.82 -4.57 -3.19
C VAL A 70 -18.96 -4.93 -2.25
N LYS A 71 -20.20 -4.88 -2.73
CA LYS A 71 -21.37 -5.24 -1.92
C LYS A 71 -21.42 -6.71 -1.54
N GLN A 72 -20.97 -7.60 -2.43
CA GLN A 72 -20.99 -9.05 -2.21
C GLN A 72 -19.82 -9.54 -1.35
N ASN A 73 -18.63 -8.97 -1.54
CA ASN A 73 -17.38 -9.49 -0.99
C ASN A 73 -16.68 -8.52 -0.01
N GLY A 74 -17.18 -7.30 0.12
CA GLY A 74 -16.60 -6.30 1.02
C GLY A 74 -17.01 -6.54 2.47
N ILE A 75 -16.09 -6.25 3.38
CA ILE A 75 -16.32 -6.24 4.84
C ILE A 75 -16.05 -4.85 5.42
N PRO A 76 -16.49 -4.55 6.66
CA PRO A 76 -16.16 -3.27 7.29
C PRO A 76 -14.65 -3.05 7.40
N PHE A 77 -14.20 -1.78 7.29
CA PHE A 77 -12.78 -1.42 7.39
C PHE A 77 -12.12 -1.96 8.64
N GLU A 78 -12.78 -1.85 9.79
CA GLU A 78 -12.25 -2.27 11.09
C GLU A 78 -12.00 -3.80 11.16
N GLU A 79 -12.78 -4.57 10.41
CA GLU A 79 -12.62 -6.03 10.27
C GLU A 79 -11.46 -6.35 9.32
N ALA A 80 -11.46 -5.77 8.12
CA ALA A 80 -10.41 -5.93 7.13
C ALA A 80 -9.04 -5.54 7.69
N PHE A 81 -8.97 -4.41 8.40
CA PHE A 81 -7.75 -3.93 9.05
C PHE A 81 -7.22 -4.89 10.12
N ARG A 82 -8.12 -5.44 10.95
CA ARG A 82 -7.75 -6.44 11.96
C ARG A 82 -7.26 -7.74 11.34
N ASP A 83 -7.89 -8.17 10.25
CA ASP A 83 -7.50 -9.37 9.52
C ASP A 83 -6.17 -9.18 8.80
N PHE A 84 -5.93 -8.02 8.21
CA PHE A 84 -4.63 -7.64 7.65
C PHE A 84 -3.52 -7.62 8.72
N ALA A 85 -3.78 -7.01 9.88
CA ALA A 85 -2.85 -7.01 11.00
C ALA A 85 -2.52 -8.42 11.50
N ARG A 86 -3.52 -9.29 11.60
CA ARG A 86 -3.33 -10.69 12.02
C ARG A 86 -2.54 -11.49 10.98
N TRP A 87 -2.89 -11.32 9.70
CA TRP A 87 -2.21 -11.99 8.60
C TRP A 87 -0.74 -11.60 8.50
N SER A 88 -0.42 -10.31 8.67
CA SER A 88 0.97 -9.81 8.55
C SER A 88 1.91 -10.35 9.62
N GLY A 89 1.39 -10.86 10.77
CA GLY A 89 2.21 -11.40 11.87
C GLY A 89 3.19 -10.42 12.50
N ALA A 90 3.02 -9.17 12.26
CA ALA A 90 3.64 -7.87 12.67
C ALA A 90 5.06 -7.85 13.29
N ASP A 91 5.42 -8.76 14.16
CA ASP A 91 6.58 -8.58 15.06
C ASP A 91 7.96 -8.67 14.38
N ASN A 92 8.04 -9.17 13.15
CA ASN A 92 9.31 -9.32 12.43
C ASN A 92 9.22 -8.99 10.93
N CYS A 93 8.39 -8.01 10.59
CA CYS A 93 8.18 -7.58 9.21
C CYS A 93 8.66 -6.16 8.97
N VAL A 94 9.14 -5.88 7.75
CA VAL A 94 9.22 -4.54 7.19
C VAL A 94 8.06 -4.37 6.22
N PHE A 95 7.20 -3.41 6.48
CA PHE A 95 6.11 -3.04 5.58
C PHE A 95 6.63 -2.11 4.49
N MET A 96 6.13 -2.30 3.27
CA MET A 96 6.50 -1.47 2.12
C MET A 96 5.29 -1.20 1.25
N SER A 97 5.26 -0.04 0.61
CA SER A 97 4.33 0.28 -0.48
C SER A 97 5.08 0.97 -1.63
N TRP A 98 4.44 1.05 -2.80
CA TRP A 98 4.99 1.83 -3.91
C TRP A 98 4.69 3.31 -3.71
N SER A 99 5.60 4.04 -3.12
CA SER A 99 5.48 5.36 -2.50
C SER A 99 4.87 5.32 -1.09
N ASP A 100 4.95 6.47 -0.41
CA ASP A 100 4.38 6.64 0.93
C ASP A 100 2.87 6.99 0.92
N SER A 101 2.25 7.12 -0.25
CA SER A 101 0.83 7.48 -0.39
C SER A 101 -0.09 6.50 0.31
N ASP A 102 0.16 5.19 0.13
CA ASP A 102 -0.63 4.11 0.74
C ASP A 102 -0.53 4.14 2.27
N LEU A 103 0.68 4.41 2.80
CA LEU A 103 0.88 4.57 4.23
C LEU A 103 0.02 5.69 4.80
N TYR A 104 -0.02 6.87 4.11
CA TYR A 104 -0.84 8.01 4.54
C TYR A 104 -2.33 7.71 4.46
N VAL A 105 -2.76 7.03 3.38
CA VAL A 105 -4.16 6.64 3.20
C VAL A 105 -4.58 5.64 4.26
N LEU A 106 -3.75 4.63 4.55
CA LEU A 106 -4.01 3.64 5.60
C LEU A 106 -4.15 4.30 6.98
N ALA A 107 -3.19 5.15 7.34
CA ALA A 107 -3.20 5.87 8.61
C ALA A 107 -4.40 6.82 8.73
N GLY A 108 -4.75 7.51 7.65
CA GLY A 108 -5.92 8.40 7.60
C GLY A 108 -7.24 7.64 7.83
N ASN A 109 -7.40 6.48 7.19
CA ASN A 109 -8.57 5.61 7.40
C ASN A 109 -8.58 5.04 8.81
N TYR A 110 -7.45 4.54 9.30
CA TYR A 110 -7.36 4.02 10.66
C TYR A 110 -7.71 5.10 11.70
N LYS A 111 -7.15 6.31 11.57
CA LYS A 111 -7.50 7.45 12.44
C LYS A 111 -8.99 7.79 12.40
N TYR A 112 -9.59 7.80 11.21
CA TYR A 112 -11.01 8.11 11.06
C TYR A 112 -11.92 7.08 11.74
N PHE A 113 -11.65 5.79 11.52
CA PHE A 113 -12.53 4.71 12.00
C PHE A 113 -12.25 4.33 13.46
N SER A 114 -10.98 4.32 13.91
CA SER A 114 -10.59 3.91 15.25
C SER A 114 -10.44 5.05 16.24
N GLN A 115 -10.40 6.31 15.79
CA GLN A 115 -10.07 7.49 16.59
C GLN A 115 -8.65 7.45 17.19
N ARG A 116 -7.74 6.65 16.60
CA ARG A 116 -6.34 6.51 17.00
C ARG A 116 -5.43 6.95 15.87
N ALA A 117 -4.35 7.65 16.20
CA ALA A 117 -3.42 8.16 15.17
C ALA A 117 -2.41 7.10 14.70
N HIS A 118 -2.08 6.14 15.55
CA HIS A 118 -1.00 5.18 15.34
C HIS A 118 -1.54 3.83 14.83
N VAL A 119 -0.94 3.32 13.75
CA VAL A 119 -1.22 1.97 13.23
C VAL A 119 -0.43 0.95 14.05
N PRO A 120 -1.06 0.22 14.96
CA PRO A 120 -0.36 -0.42 16.09
C PRO A 120 0.55 -1.59 15.69
N PHE A 121 0.37 -2.17 14.52
CA PHE A 121 1.15 -3.34 14.09
C PHE A 121 2.28 -3.00 13.11
N MET A 122 2.31 -1.79 12.54
CA MET A 122 3.32 -1.39 11.58
C MET A 122 4.47 -0.68 12.30
N GLN A 123 5.47 -1.45 12.71
CA GLN A 123 6.62 -0.92 13.46
C GLN A 123 7.75 -0.44 12.56
N ARG A 124 7.92 -1.06 11.39
CA ARG A 124 8.97 -0.72 10.42
C ARG A 124 8.37 -0.57 9.03
N TYR A 125 8.76 0.48 8.35
CA TYR A 125 8.28 0.79 7.01
C TYR A 125 9.42 1.27 6.12
N ALA A 126 9.35 0.94 4.83
CA ALA A 126 10.23 1.48 3.80
C ALA A 126 9.42 1.82 2.54
N ASP A 127 9.77 2.91 1.88
CA ASP A 127 9.23 3.29 0.58
C ASP A 127 9.96 2.52 -0.52
N ALA A 128 9.28 1.54 -1.13
CA ALA A 128 9.84 0.69 -2.15
C ALA A 128 10.19 1.47 -3.44
N GLN A 129 9.41 2.49 -3.78
CA GLN A 129 9.68 3.36 -4.92
C GLN A 129 11.01 4.10 -4.74
N LYS A 130 11.21 4.76 -3.59
CA LYS A 130 12.47 5.47 -3.28
C LYS A 130 13.68 4.55 -3.34
N TYR A 131 13.55 3.33 -2.83
CA TYR A 131 14.65 2.36 -2.89
C TYR A 131 14.93 1.92 -4.33
N CYS A 132 13.92 1.52 -5.10
CA CYS A 132 14.08 1.05 -6.47
C CYS A 132 14.62 2.15 -7.41
N MET A 133 14.19 3.40 -7.23
CA MET A 133 14.65 4.55 -8.02
C MET A 133 16.16 4.77 -7.96
N ARG A 134 16.82 4.37 -6.88
CA ARG A 134 18.29 4.45 -6.74
C ARG A 134 19.03 3.72 -7.86
N PHE A 135 18.43 2.69 -8.44
CA PHE A 135 19.04 1.83 -9.46
C PHE A 135 18.69 2.25 -10.89
N LEU A 136 17.93 3.33 -11.06
CA LEU A 136 17.55 3.87 -12.35
C LEU A 136 18.50 5.00 -12.75
N THR A 137 19.44 4.68 -13.64
CA THR A 137 20.49 5.61 -14.06
C THR A 137 20.01 6.71 -15.01
N ASP A 138 18.83 6.55 -15.60
CA ASP A 138 18.22 7.48 -16.56
C ASP A 138 17.17 8.41 -15.93
N ASN A 139 17.14 8.49 -14.60
CA ASN A 139 16.31 9.44 -13.86
C ASN A 139 17.16 10.50 -13.11
N PRO A 140 17.87 11.40 -13.82
CA PRO A 140 18.85 12.31 -13.24
C PRO A 140 18.23 13.33 -12.28
N ASN A 141 16.93 13.63 -12.43
CA ASN A 141 16.22 14.57 -11.58
C ASN A 141 15.56 13.88 -10.36
N ASN A 142 15.76 12.59 -10.20
CA ASN A 142 15.16 11.77 -9.14
C ASN A 142 13.64 11.96 -9.02
N ASN A 143 12.94 12.13 -10.16
CA ASN A 143 11.50 12.26 -10.20
C ASN A 143 10.85 10.93 -9.80
N GLN A 144 9.74 11.01 -9.08
CA GLN A 144 8.92 9.83 -8.81
C GLN A 144 8.44 9.21 -10.12
N ILE A 145 8.53 7.88 -10.22
CA ILE A 145 8.10 7.11 -11.38
C ILE A 145 6.98 6.16 -11.01
N SER A 146 6.10 5.87 -11.98
CA SER A 146 5.05 4.88 -11.77
C SER A 146 5.63 3.48 -11.62
N LEU A 147 4.88 2.59 -10.97
CA LEU A 147 5.25 1.19 -10.82
C LEU A 147 5.47 0.51 -12.19
N ALA A 148 4.53 0.74 -13.14
CA ALA A 148 4.64 0.21 -14.51
C ALA A 148 5.94 0.66 -15.20
N HIS A 149 6.30 1.94 -15.08
CA HIS A 149 7.54 2.46 -15.69
C HIS A 149 8.79 1.86 -15.05
N CYS A 150 8.80 1.65 -13.72
CA CYS A 150 9.90 0.97 -13.05
C CYS A 150 10.03 -0.50 -13.48
N ALA A 151 8.90 -1.20 -13.60
CA ALA A 151 8.87 -2.58 -14.08
C ALA A 151 9.43 -2.69 -15.51
N GLU A 152 9.03 -1.78 -16.41
CA GLU A 152 9.59 -1.68 -17.78
C GLU A 152 11.11 -1.51 -17.76
N LYS A 153 11.62 -0.55 -16.96
CA LYS A 153 13.06 -0.30 -16.82
C LYS A 153 13.83 -1.51 -16.28
N PHE A 154 13.24 -2.25 -15.39
CA PHE A 154 13.82 -3.49 -14.86
C PHE A 154 13.56 -4.72 -15.71
N GLN A 155 12.91 -4.57 -16.87
CA GLN A 155 12.56 -5.65 -17.80
C GLN A 155 11.70 -6.74 -17.12
N ILE A 156 10.76 -6.29 -16.29
CA ILE A 156 9.76 -7.14 -15.66
C ILE A 156 8.52 -7.10 -16.54
N SER A 157 8.07 -8.30 -16.96
CA SER A 157 6.83 -8.41 -17.74
C SER A 157 5.63 -8.10 -16.85
N VAL A 158 4.79 -7.19 -17.29
CA VAL A 158 3.55 -6.80 -16.60
C VAL A 158 2.41 -6.92 -17.60
N GLU A 159 1.34 -7.60 -17.18
CA GLU A 159 0.11 -7.61 -17.94
C GLU A 159 -0.69 -6.34 -17.58
N GLU A 160 -0.71 -5.36 -18.47
CA GLU A 160 -1.33 -4.04 -18.21
C GLU A 160 -2.81 -4.15 -17.82
N GLU A 161 -3.52 -5.17 -18.31
CA GLU A 161 -4.93 -5.43 -18.00
C GLU A 161 -5.17 -5.75 -16.50
N ASN A 162 -4.14 -6.18 -15.80
CA ASN A 162 -4.21 -6.57 -14.38
C ASN A 162 -3.73 -5.45 -13.43
N LEU A 163 -3.16 -4.37 -13.94
CA LEU A 163 -2.76 -3.23 -13.12
C LEU A 163 -3.99 -2.54 -12.49
N HIS A 164 -3.75 -1.83 -11.40
CA HIS A 164 -4.77 -1.15 -10.61
C HIS A 164 -5.75 -2.09 -9.88
N ARG A 165 -5.24 -3.25 -9.48
CA ARG A 165 -5.81 -4.09 -8.44
C ARG A 165 -4.73 -4.25 -7.37
N ALA A 166 -5.06 -3.94 -6.15
CA ALA A 166 -4.08 -3.82 -5.07
C ALA A 166 -3.14 -5.04 -4.94
N LEU A 167 -3.64 -6.26 -5.05
CA LEU A 167 -2.79 -7.46 -4.98
C LEU A 167 -1.87 -7.60 -6.20
N GLU A 168 -2.37 -7.27 -7.40
CA GLU A 168 -1.60 -7.39 -8.64
C GLU A 168 -0.45 -6.37 -8.65
N ASP A 169 -0.70 -5.14 -8.19
CA ASP A 169 0.34 -4.12 -8.04
C ASP A 169 1.38 -4.52 -6.99
N CYS A 170 0.99 -5.23 -5.92
CA CYS A 170 1.93 -5.82 -4.98
C CYS A 170 2.87 -6.85 -5.62
N TYR A 171 2.38 -7.69 -6.54
CA TYR A 171 3.25 -8.64 -7.25
C TYR A 171 4.29 -7.93 -8.11
N VAL A 172 3.89 -6.87 -8.81
CA VAL A 172 4.81 -6.07 -9.63
C VAL A 172 5.84 -5.34 -8.75
N ALA A 173 5.40 -4.73 -7.65
CA ALA A 173 6.28 -4.07 -6.69
C ALA A 173 7.27 -5.05 -6.05
N ALA A 174 6.81 -6.26 -5.70
CA ALA A 174 7.66 -7.33 -5.20
C ALA A 174 8.72 -7.75 -6.23
N ALA A 175 8.35 -7.88 -7.51
CA ALA A 175 9.30 -8.22 -8.57
C ALA A 175 10.35 -7.12 -8.77
N CYS A 176 9.94 -5.84 -8.75
CA CYS A 176 10.86 -4.70 -8.79
C CYS A 176 11.83 -4.71 -7.62
N PHE A 177 11.32 -4.87 -6.41
CA PHE A 177 12.13 -4.94 -5.19
C PHE A 177 13.14 -6.09 -5.22
N LYS A 178 12.68 -7.31 -5.54
CA LYS A 178 13.54 -8.51 -5.63
C LYS A 178 14.69 -8.33 -6.63
N LYS A 179 14.46 -7.62 -7.73
CA LYS A 179 15.45 -7.40 -8.79
C LYS A 179 16.69 -6.65 -8.30
N VAL A 180 16.52 -5.74 -7.32
CA VAL A 180 17.57 -4.81 -6.89
C VAL A 180 17.90 -4.92 -5.40
N TYR A 181 17.28 -5.85 -4.68
CA TYR A 181 17.46 -5.97 -3.24
C TYR A 181 18.90 -6.32 -2.87
N ASP A 182 19.47 -5.47 -2.04
CA ASP A 182 20.73 -5.68 -1.33
C ASP A 182 20.50 -5.26 0.13
N PRO A 183 20.73 -6.14 1.12
CA PRO A 183 20.44 -5.84 2.52
C PRO A 183 21.15 -4.60 3.05
N ALA A 184 22.44 -4.41 2.69
CA ALA A 184 23.23 -3.28 3.17
C ALA A 184 22.78 -1.95 2.53
N LEU A 185 22.29 -2.00 1.29
CA LEU A 185 21.78 -0.83 0.59
C LEU A 185 20.34 -0.50 0.96
N PHE A 186 19.57 -1.49 1.44
CA PHE A 186 18.16 -1.31 1.82
C PHE A 186 17.98 -0.83 3.27
N GLU A 187 18.83 -1.29 4.20
CA GLU A 187 18.73 -0.95 5.62
C GLU A 187 18.53 0.55 5.91
N PRO A 188 19.23 1.50 5.21
CA PRO A 188 19.03 2.94 5.43
C PRO A 188 17.65 3.47 5.04
N TYR A 189 16.85 2.70 4.29
CA TYR A 189 15.49 3.08 3.87
C TYR A 189 14.42 2.66 4.87
N ILE A 190 14.77 1.80 5.84
CA ILE A 190 13.83 1.34 6.86
C ILE A 190 13.65 2.45 7.91
N CYS A 191 12.42 2.90 8.06
CA CYS A 191 12.02 3.86 9.08
C CYS A 191 11.36 3.13 10.24
N ASP A 192 11.68 3.53 11.46
CA ASP A 192 10.92 3.13 12.65
C ASP A 192 9.59 3.88 12.67
N CYS A 193 8.49 3.16 12.69
CA CYS A 193 7.13 3.68 12.75
C CYS A 193 6.48 3.42 14.11
N SER A 194 7.24 2.99 15.12
CA SER A 194 6.76 2.82 16.49
C SER A 194 6.58 4.16 17.19
N GLY A 195 5.40 4.37 17.81
CA GLY A 195 5.13 5.56 18.63
C GLY A 195 5.00 6.89 17.87
N ASP A 196 5.51 7.96 18.46
CA ASP A 196 5.36 9.34 17.96
C ASP A 196 6.09 9.60 16.62
N ASP A 197 7.05 8.77 16.24
CA ASP A 197 7.78 8.91 14.99
C ASP A 197 6.90 8.58 13.77
N PHE A 198 5.86 7.77 13.93
CA PHE A 198 4.85 7.55 12.89
C PHE A 198 4.09 8.84 12.55
N GLU A 199 3.74 9.67 13.54
CA GLU A 199 3.14 10.99 13.30
C GLU A 199 4.09 11.91 12.53
N ARG A 200 5.39 11.85 12.80
CA ARG A 200 6.39 12.65 12.07
C ARG A 200 6.53 12.24 10.61
N LEU A 201 6.39 10.96 10.29
CA LEU A 201 6.34 10.49 8.90
C LEU A 201 5.10 11.01 8.18
N LEU A 202 3.94 11.07 8.87
CA LEU A 202 2.68 11.56 8.32
C LEU A 202 2.63 13.08 8.11
N TYR A 203 3.48 13.84 8.80
CA TYR A 203 3.46 15.32 8.80
C TYR A 203 4.76 15.93 8.26
N LYS A 204 5.58 15.19 7.50
CA LYS A 204 6.67 15.84 6.75
C LYS A 204 6.07 16.69 5.64
N PRO A 205 6.37 18.03 5.64
CA PRO A 205 5.89 18.94 4.62
C PRO A 205 6.47 18.62 3.24
#